data_6379679cf2313d89001f2d4708297495
#
_entry.id   6379679cf2313d89001f2d4708297495
#
_cell.length_a   1.000
_cell.length_b   1.000
_cell.length_c   1.000
_cell.angle_alpha   90.00
_cell.angle_beta   90.00
_cell.angle_gamma   90.00
#
_symmetry.space_group_name_H-M   'P 1'
#
loop_
_entity.id
_entity.type
_entity.pdbx_description
1 polymer ?
#
loop_
_entity_poly.entity_id
_entity_poly.type
_entity_poly.pdbx_seq_one_letter_code
_entity_poly.pdbx_strand_id
1 'polypeptide(L)'
;MEHHIRFDADAMTLYLLDQRALPGREDYLPIRTLDETIRALQVMVVRGAPAIGVTAGFGCVLALEELHRSLPAGADWRTAYDQALVRLEAARPTAVNLRWGVERMRALWRAHAGLEMEALIPILLAEAETMRREDVEICREIGRHGASCINDGDTVLTHCNAGALATAGYGTALGVIRGALEAGKKVRVIADETRPFLQGARLTAWELQQDGIDVRVACDNACALLMQKGLVQCVVVGADRIAANGDAANKIGTFGVALLARHFGIPFYVAAPLSTIDPRTPDGAHIPIEERPDREVTHVGETRIVPEGVPVFNFAFDVTPADCITGIITEKGVLRAPYGPAIAAALKA
;
A
#
# COMPACT_ATOMS: atom_id res chain seq x y z
N MET A 1 -7.61 10.56 -8.92
CA MET A 1 -7.82 9.27 -8.22
C MET A 1 -7.82 9.39 -6.68
N GLU A 2 -8.30 10.52 -6.14
CA GLU A 2 -8.26 10.78 -4.68
C GLU A 2 -9.58 10.43 -3.96
N HIS A 3 -10.49 9.71 -4.61
CA HIS A 3 -11.85 9.45 -4.08
C HIS A 3 -12.18 7.96 -3.90
N HIS A 4 -11.20 7.06 -4.05
CA HIS A 4 -11.42 5.62 -3.88
C HIS A 4 -11.61 5.20 -2.40
N ILE A 5 -11.21 6.06 -1.45
CA ILE A 5 -11.53 6.01 -0.02
C ILE A 5 -12.21 7.33 0.32
N ARG A 6 -13.51 7.32 0.58
CA ARG A 6 -14.31 8.51 0.84
C ARG A 6 -15.24 8.27 2.03
N PHE A 7 -15.28 9.20 2.97
CA PHE A 7 -16.20 9.15 4.09
C PHE A 7 -17.31 10.20 3.94
N ASP A 8 -18.53 9.79 4.15
CA ASP A 8 -19.71 10.63 4.21
C ASP A 8 -20.08 10.83 5.70
N ALA A 9 -19.80 12.01 6.23
CA ALA A 9 -19.99 12.31 7.64
C ALA A 9 -21.48 12.37 8.02
N ASP A 10 -22.36 12.83 7.12
CA ASP A 10 -23.78 12.93 7.40
C ASP A 10 -24.45 11.55 7.45
N ALA A 11 -24.03 10.66 6.55
CA ALA A 11 -24.50 9.29 6.51
C ALA A 11 -23.69 8.31 7.39
N MET A 12 -22.62 8.77 8.04
CA MET A 12 -21.64 7.95 8.77
C MET A 12 -21.27 6.69 7.98
N THR A 13 -20.84 6.88 6.73
CA THR A 13 -20.60 5.79 5.78
C THR A 13 -19.25 5.97 5.09
N LEU A 14 -18.41 4.96 5.19
CA LEU A 14 -17.15 4.86 4.43
C LEU A 14 -17.44 4.19 3.09
N TYR A 15 -17.14 4.86 1.98
CA TYR A 15 -17.22 4.30 0.63
C TYR A 15 -15.82 3.85 0.19
N LEU A 16 -15.71 2.58 -0.18
CA LEU A 16 -14.48 1.98 -0.70
C LEU A 16 -14.68 1.50 -2.12
N LEU A 17 -13.83 1.94 -3.05
CA LEU A 17 -13.80 1.38 -4.40
C LEU A 17 -13.36 -0.09 -4.32
N ASP A 18 -14.19 -0.98 -4.83
CA ASP A 18 -13.89 -2.43 -4.84
C ASP A 18 -12.82 -2.75 -5.89
N GLN A 19 -11.57 -2.80 -5.44
CA GLN A 19 -10.43 -3.08 -6.30
C GLN A 19 -10.43 -4.49 -6.89
N ARG A 20 -11.29 -5.40 -6.39
CA ARG A 20 -11.47 -6.75 -6.94
C ARG A 20 -12.23 -6.72 -8.25
N ALA A 21 -13.13 -5.73 -8.41
CA ALA A 21 -13.94 -5.55 -9.62
C ALA A 21 -13.19 -4.87 -10.76
N LEU A 22 -12.09 -4.12 -10.45
CA LEU A 22 -11.28 -3.45 -11.46
C LEU A 22 -10.52 -4.45 -12.35
N PRO A 23 -10.30 -4.13 -13.64
CA PRO A 23 -10.71 -2.94 -14.36
C PRO A 23 -12.13 -3.01 -14.93
N GLY A 24 -12.86 -4.12 -14.73
CA GLY A 24 -14.14 -4.35 -15.40
C GLY A 24 -15.29 -3.48 -14.90
N ARG A 25 -15.28 -3.09 -13.61
CA ARG A 25 -16.32 -2.24 -12.99
C ARG A 25 -15.71 -1.39 -11.89
N GLU A 26 -16.27 -0.19 -11.71
CA GLU A 26 -15.94 0.75 -10.63
C GLU A 26 -17.07 0.77 -9.60
N ASP A 27 -17.11 -0.27 -8.77
CA ASP A 27 -18.13 -0.43 -7.74
C ASP A 27 -17.63 0.19 -6.41
N TYR A 28 -18.44 1.06 -5.79
CA TYR A 28 -18.16 1.61 -4.47
C TYR A 28 -19.02 0.91 -3.42
N LEU A 29 -18.38 0.25 -2.46
CA LEU A 29 -19.05 -0.44 -1.38
C LEU A 29 -19.29 0.51 -0.20
N PRO A 30 -20.53 0.67 0.27
CA PRO A 30 -20.84 1.40 1.48
C PRO A 30 -20.51 0.54 2.71
N ILE A 31 -19.66 1.03 3.58
CA ILE A 31 -19.21 0.39 4.82
C ILE A 31 -19.72 1.23 5.99
N ARG A 32 -20.47 0.63 6.92
CA ARG A 32 -21.14 1.31 8.03
C ARG A 32 -20.84 0.73 9.40
N THR A 33 -20.16 -0.44 9.44
CA THR A 33 -19.88 -1.16 10.67
C THR A 33 -18.42 -1.58 10.74
N LEU A 34 -17.98 -1.93 11.96
CA LEU A 34 -16.67 -2.53 12.18
C LEU A 34 -16.49 -3.83 11.40
N ASP A 35 -17.52 -4.70 11.42
CA ASP A 35 -17.44 -6.01 10.76
C ASP A 35 -17.34 -5.89 9.24
N GLU A 36 -18.05 -4.94 8.65
CA GLU A 36 -17.92 -4.62 7.22
C GLU A 36 -16.51 -4.08 6.89
N THR A 37 -15.94 -3.23 7.75
CA THR A 37 -14.56 -2.75 7.60
C THR A 37 -13.55 -3.89 7.66
N ILE A 38 -13.65 -4.74 8.68
CA ILE A 38 -12.81 -5.95 8.83
C ILE A 38 -12.92 -6.82 7.58
N ARG A 39 -14.14 -7.10 7.15
CA ARG A 39 -14.39 -7.92 5.96
C ARG A 39 -13.79 -7.30 4.71
N ALA A 40 -13.94 -6.00 4.49
CA ALA A 40 -13.38 -5.29 3.34
C ALA A 40 -11.84 -5.40 3.29
N LEU A 41 -11.18 -5.30 4.45
CA LEU A 41 -9.72 -5.48 4.56
C LEU A 41 -9.29 -6.93 4.29
N GLN A 42 -10.01 -7.92 4.85
CA GLN A 42 -9.69 -9.34 4.71
C GLN A 42 -9.83 -9.83 3.27
N VAL A 43 -10.90 -9.41 2.57
CA VAL A 43 -11.16 -9.84 1.19
C VAL A 43 -10.55 -8.91 0.14
N MET A 44 -9.74 -7.94 0.58
CA MET A 44 -9.01 -7.00 -0.29
C MET A 44 -9.91 -6.12 -1.18
N VAL A 45 -11.06 -5.67 -0.68
CA VAL A 45 -11.79 -4.55 -1.29
C VAL A 45 -10.86 -3.36 -1.44
N VAL A 46 -10.09 -3.08 -0.37
CA VAL A 46 -8.95 -2.17 -0.35
C VAL A 46 -7.69 -2.94 0.04
N ARG A 47 -6.55 -2.60 -0.58
CA ARG A 47 -5.25 -3.22 -0.33
C ARG A 47 -4.13 -2.20 -0.59
N GLY A 48 -2.91 -2.49 -0.13
CA GLY A 48 -1.77 -1.57 -0.11
C GLY A 48 -1.57 -1.00 1.29
N ALA A 49 -0.32 -0.92 1.71
CA ALA A 49 0.02 -0.63 3.10
C ALA A 49 -0.61 0.68 3.62
N PRO A 50 -0.44 1.86 2.95
CA PRO A 50 -1.03 3.11 3.43
C PRO A 50 -2.57 3.12 3.37
N ALA A 51 -3.18 2.62 2.28
CA ALA A 51 -4.64 2.58 2.12
C ALA A 51 -5.32 1.77 3.24
N ILE A 52 -4.68 0.67 3.67
CA ILE A 52 -5.14 -0.17 4.79
C ILE A 52 -5.12 0.65 6.09
N GLY A 53 -4.06 1.42 6.34
CA GLY A 53 -3.93 2.26 7.53
C GLY A 53 -5.00 3.36 7.60
N VAL A 54 -5.23 4.06 6.51
CA VAL A 54 -6.28 5.09 6.41
C VAL A 54 -7.68 4.47 6.56
N THR A 55 -7.95 3.35 5.91
CA THR A 55 -9.22 2.61 6.07
C THR A 55 -9.44 2.19 7.51
N ALA A 56 -8.40 1.76 8.22
CA ALA A 56 -8.48 1.42 9.64
C ALA A 56 -8.82 2.64 10.51
N GLY A 57 -8.29 3.81 10.19
CA GLY A 57 -8.67 5.07 10.87
C GLY A 57 -10.18 5.30 10.82
N PHE A 58 -10.78 5.24 9.64
CA PHE A 58 -12.25 5.33 9.49
C PHE A 58 -12.97 4.15 10.15
N GLY A 59 -12.41 2.94 10.10
CA GLY A 59 -12.96 1.78 10.81
C GLY A 59 -13.06 1.97 12.31
N CYS A 60 -12.10 2.67 12.92
CA CYS A 60 -12.17 3.04 14.35
C CYS A 60 -13.34 4.00 14.64
N VAL A 61 -13.61 4.95 13.74
CA VAL A 61 -14.77 5.85 13.85
C VAL A 61 -16.07 5.06 13.78
N LEU A 62 -16.22 4.20 12.77
CA LEU A 62 -17.41 3.36 12.59
C LEU A 62 -17.62 2.41 13.76
N ALA A 63 -16.57 1.87 14.36
CA ALA A 63 -16.65 1.03 15.54
C ALA A 63 -17.23 1.80 16.76
N LEU A 64 -16.79 3.04 16.98
CA LEU A 64 -17.31 3.86 18.08
C LEU A 64 -18.76 4.28 17.83
N GLU A 65 -19.09 4.67 16.61
CA GLU A 65 -20.46 5.03 16.19
C GLU A 65 -21.43 3.83 16.34
N GLU A 66 -21.00 2.63 15.97
CA GLU A 66 -21.79 1.40 16.14
C GLU A 66 -22.07 1.14 17.63
N LEU A 67 -21.07 1.29 18.50
CA LEU A 67 -21.23 1.16 19.94
C LEU A 67 -22.18 2.24 20.51
N HIS A 68 -22.04 3.49 20.05
CA HIS A 68 -22.91 4.58 20.47
C HIS A 68 -24.39 4.31 20.18
N ARG A 69 -24.68 3.69 19.02
CA ARG A 69 -26.05 3.34 18.61
C ARG A 69 -26.61 2.09 19.29
N SER A 70 -25.76 1.14 19.65
CA SER A 70 -26.20 -0.21 20.04
C SER A 70 -26.05 -0.54 21.51
N LEU A 71 -25.15 0.12 22.25
CA LEU A 71 -24.92 -0.19 23.64
C LEU A 71 -26.03 0.39 24.55
N PRO A 72 -26.48 -0.39 25.56
CA PRO A 72 -27.39 0.13 26.58
C PRO A 72 -26.77 1.28 27.40
N ALA A 73 -27.58 2.19 27.86
CA ALA A 73 -27.15 3.25 28.76
C ALA A 73 -26.45 2.69 30.01
N GLY A 74 -25.27 3.21 30.33
CA GLY A 74 -24.43 2.76 31.45
C GLY A 74 -23.55 1.56 31.19
N ALA A 75 -23.54 1.00 29.99
CA ALA A 75 -22.57 -0.06 29.62
C ALA A 75 -21.14 0.50 29.58
N ASP A 76 -20.16 -0.36 29.86
CA ASP A 76 -18.74 -0.01 29.74
C ASP A 76 -18.31 0.01 28.25
N TRP A 77 -18.64 1.11 27.60
CA TRP A 77 -18.28 1.30 26.18
C TRP A 77 -16.76 1.42 25.96
N ARG A 78 -16.01 1.85 26.97
CA ARG A 78 -14.55 2.02 26.84
C ARG A 78 -13.84 0.69 26.65
N THR A 79 -14.19 -0.30 27.47
CA THR A 79 -13.71 -1.68 27.30
C THR A 79 -14.21 -2.28 25.99
N ALA A 80 -15.46 -2.06 25.61
CA ALA A 80 -16.01 -2.55 24.33
C ALA A 80 -15.28 -1.94 23.12
N TYR A 81 -14.94 -0.67 23.18
CA TYR A 81 -14.20 0.02 22.11
C TYR A 81 -12.76 -0.49 22.00
N ASP A 82 -12.03 -0.66 23.09
CA ASP A 82 -10.68 -1.27 23.05
C ASP A 82 -10.72 -2.70 22.46
N GLN A 83 -11.75 -3.50 22.76
CA GLN A 83 -11.95 -4.82 22.15
C GLN A 83 -12.22 -4.71 20.63
N ALA A 84 -13.01 -3.73 20.21
CA ALA A 84 -13.29 -3.45 18.81
C ALA A 84 -11.99 -3.10 18.05
N LEU A 85 -11.12 -2.27 18.63
CA LEU A 85 -9.83 -1.90 18.05
C LEU A 85 -8.90 -3.12 17.92
N VAL A 86 -8.88 -4.02 18.92
CA VAL A 86 -8.12 -5.28 18.85
C VAL A 86 -8.62 -6.18 17.71
N ARG A 87 -9.94 -6.28 17.53
CA ARG A 87 -10.53 -7.04 16.41
C ARG A 87 -10.14 -6.47 15.05
N LEU A 88 -10.16 -5.14 14.91
CA LEU A 88 -9.76 -4.46 13.68
C LEU A 88 -8.28 -4.71 13.36
N GLU A 89 -7.41 -4.59 14.36
CA GLU A 89 -5.97 -4.83 14.24
C GLU A 89 -5.66 -6.27 13.80
N ALA A 90 -6.47 -7.23 14.26
CA ALA A 90 -6.36 -8.64 13.90
C ALA A 90 -6.88 -8.96 12.48
N ALA A 91 -7.50 -8.02 11.76
CA ALA A 91 -8.03 -8.27 10.42
C ALA A 91 -6.93 -8.68 9.40
N ARG A 92 -5.71 -8.11 9.54
CA ARG A 92 -4.52 -8.46 8.74
C ARG A 92 -3.25 -8.36 9.61
N PRO A 93 -2.87 -9.40 10.35
CA PRO A 93 -1.83 -9.33 11.37
C PRO A 93 -0.43 -8.94 10.85
N THR A 94 -0.14 -9.21 9.57
CA THR A 94 1.15 -8.89 8.93
C THR A 94 1.24 -7.44 8.44
N ALA A 95 0.11 -6.72 8.36
CA ALA A 95 0.05 -5.35 7.81
C ALA A 95 0.45 -4.31 8.87
N VAL A 96 1.70 -3.83 8.81
CA VAL A 96 2.24 -2.83 9.76
C VAL A 96 1.39 -1.56 9.79
N ASN A 97 0.95 -1.08 8.63
CA ASN A 97 0.17 0.15 8.53
C ASN A 97 -1.24 0.03 9.12
N LEU A 98 -1.82 -1.19 9.15
CA LEU A 98 -3.09 -1.41 9.85
C LEU A 98 -2.93 -1.12 11.34
N ARG A 99 -1.92 -1.73 11.95
CA ARG A 99 -1.59 -1.51 13.37
C ARG A 99 -1.27 -0.03 13.62
N TRP A 100 -0.44 0.58 12.79
CA TRP A 100 -0.11 2.01 12.91
C TRP A 100 -1.37 2.89 12.91
N GLY A 101 -2.31 2.67 12.00
CA GLY A 101 -3.56 3.42 11.94
C GLY A 101 -4.41 3.25 13.21
N VAL A 102 -4.59 2.00 13.65
CA VAL A 102 -5.34 1.70 14.89
C VAL A 102 -4.66 2.30 16.13
N GLU A 103 -3.33 2.20 16.26
CA GLU A 103 -2.60 2.76 17.40
C GLU A 103 -2.68 4.29 17.44
N ARG A 104 -2.62 4.96 16.29
CA ARG A 104 -2.80 6.43 16.21
C ARG A 104 -4.18 6.83 16.73
N MET A 105 -5.24 6.15 16.31
CA MET A 105 -6.60 6.38 16.80
C MET A 105 -6.76 6.01 18.27
N ARG A 106 -6.13 4.94 18.73
CA ARG A 106 -6.12 4.52 20.14
C ARG A 106 -5.43 5.55 21.03
N ALA A 107 -4.30 6.10 20.59
CA ALA A 107 -3.60 7.16 21.34
C ALA A 107 -4.48 8.42 21.48
N LEU A 108 -5.18 8.80 20.41
CA LEU A 108 -6.06 9.96 20.41
C LEU A 108 -7.25 9.77 21.36
N TRP A 109 -7.95 8.64 21.30
CA TRP A 109 -9.09 8.40 22.18
C TRP A 109 -8.67 8.33 23.65
N ARG A 110 -7.50 7.74 23.96
CA ARG A 110 -6.98 7.71 25.33
C ARG A 110 -6.62 9.09 25.86
N ALA A 111 -6.12 9.97 25.01
CA ALA A 111 -5.90 11.39 25.38
C ALA A 111 -7.22 12.13 25.70
N HIS A 112 -8.35 11.62 25.20
CA HIS A 112 -9.69 12.19 25.40
C HIS A 112 -10.61 11.27 26.23
N ALA A 113 -10.04 10.38 27.05
CA ALA A 113 -10.80 9.35 27.80
C ALA A 113 -11.88 9.89 28.76
N GLY A 114 -11.84 11.18 29.08
CA GLY A 114 -12.87 11.87 29.88
C GLY A 114 -14.14 12.26 29.12
N LEU A 115 -14.13 12.16 27.79
CA LEU A 115 -15.28 12.47 26.95
C LEU A 115 -16.22 11.26 26.82
N GLU A 116 -17.49 11.53 26.54
CA GLU A 116 -18.44 10.51 26.12
C GLU A 116 -18.38 10.28 24.60
N MET A 117 -18.93 9.15 24.12
CA MET A 117 -18.84 8.72 22.72
C MET A 117 -19.28 9.80 21.73
N GLU A 118 -20.43 10.47 22.01
CA GLU A 118 -20.97 11.51 21.14
C GLU A 118 -19.98 12.67 20.89
N ALA A 119 -19.23 13.08 21.91
CA ALA A 119 -18.23 14.13 21.80
C ALA A 119 -16.90 13.61 21.18
N LEU A 120 -16.61 12.33 21.32
CA LEU A 120 -15.37 11.71 20.83
C LEU A 120 -15.44 11.37 19.33
N ILE A 121 -16.60 10.96 18.80
CA ILE A 121 -16.79 10.58 17.39
C ILE A 121 -16.29 11.66 16.42
N PRO A 122 -16.70 12.94 16.53
CA PRO A 122 -16.21 13.98 15.61
C PRO A 122 -14.71 14.22 15.72
N ILE A 123 -14.09 14.03 16.88
CA ILE A 123 -12.65 14.16 17.08
C ILE A 123 -11.91 13.04 16.33
N LEU A 124 -12.38 11.80 16.47
CA LEU A 124 -11.80 10.66 15.75
C LEU A 124 -12.02 10.78 14.25
N LEU A 125 -13.16 11.27 13.79
CA LEU A 125 -13.43 11.49 12.38
C LEU A 125 -12.47 12.54 11.79
N ALA A 126 -12.26 13.65 12.49
CA ALA A 126 -11.31 14.68 12.08
C ALA A 126 -9.88 14.13 11.95
N GLU A 127 -9.49 13.21 12.84
CA GLU A 127 -8.19 12.55 12.80
C GLU A 127 -8.09 11.58 11.61
N ALA A 128 -9.12 10.77 11.36
CA ALA A 128 -9.12 9.85 10.20
C ALA A 128 -9.03 10.63 8.88
N GLU A 129 -9.72 11.76 8.75
CA GLU A 129 -9.58 12.66 7.61
C GLU A 129 -8.20 13.32 7.54
N THR A 130 -7.58 13.60 8.67
CA THR A 130 -6.20 14.11 8.73
C THR A 130 -5.23 13.04 8.25
N MET A 131 -5.36 11.78 8.71
CA MET A 131 -4.56 10.65 8.21
C MET A 131 -4.66 10.52 6.69
N ARG A 132 -5.87 10.63 6.13
CA ARG A 132 -6.10 10.56 4.68
C ARG A 132 -5.38 11.69 3.93
N ARG A 133 -5.46 12.92 4.42
CA ARG A 133 -4.80 14.08 3.79
C ARG A 133 -3.27 14.00 3.89
N GLU A 134 -2.76 13.63 5.05
CA GLU A 134 -1.32 13.46 5.28
C GLU A 134 -0.74 12.39 4.35
N ASP A 135 -1.44 11.28 4.16
CA ASP A 135 -0.99 10.21 3.26
C ASP A 135 -0.87 10.70 1.80
N VAL A 136 -1.85 11.48 1.32
CA VAL A 136 -1.78 12.09 -0.02
C VAL A 136 -0.59 13.04 -0.14
N GLU A 137 -0.36 13.89 0.87
CA GLU A 137 0.76 14.84 0.87
C GLU A 137 2.12 14.12 0.92
N ILE A 138 2.25 13.10 1.77
CA ILE A 138 3.43 12.23 1.83
C ILE A 138 3.71 11.62 0.46
N CYS A 139 2.68 11.10 -0.21
CA CYS A 139 2.83 10.53 -1.56
C CYS A 139 3.27 11.57 -2.60
N ARG A 140 2.77 12.81 -2.52
CA ARG A 140 3.21 13.92 -3.37
C ARG A 140 4.68 14.29 -3.12
N GLU A 141 5.12 14.34 -1.87
CA GLU A 141 6.54 14.57 -1.53
C GLU A 141 7.43 13.43 -2.05
N ILE A 142 7.00 12.16 -1.90
CA ILE A 142 7.71 11.00 -2.50
C ILE A 142 7.82 11.19 -4.02
N GLY A 143 6.75 11.60 -4.69
CA GLY A 143 6.74 11.90 -6.12
C GLY A 143 7.71 13.00 -6.50
N ARG A 144 7.69 14.11 -5.77
CA ARG A 144 8.58 15.25 -5.98
C ARG A 144 10.07 14.88 -5.83
N HIS A 145 10.41 14.15 -4.76
CA HIS A 145 11.79 13.69 -4.54
C HIS A 145 12.21 12.65 -5.58
N GLY A 146 11.31 11.70 -5.88
CA GLY A 146 11.57 10.61 -6.82
C GLY A 146 11.66 11.08 -8.27
N ALA A 147 11.05 12.21 -8.64
CA ALA A 147 11.15 12.78 -9.96
C ALA A 147 12.62 13.00 -10.40
N SER A 148 13.52 13.29 -9.45
CA SER A 148 14.95 13.44 -9.73
C SER A 148 15.66 12.13 -10.14
N CYS A 149 15.05 11.00 -9.87
CA CYS A 149 15.58 9.66 -10.18
C CYS A 149 15.22 9.17 -11.59
N ILE A 150 14.33 9.87 -12.29
CA ILE A 150 13.86 9.55 -13.64
C ILE A 150 14.36 10.64 -14.60
N ASN A 151 14.92 10.25 -15.74
CA ASN A 151 15.32 11.19 -16.79
C ASN A 151 14.19 11.42 -17.80
N ASP A 152 14.29 12.52 -18.55
CA ASP A 152 13.35 12.76 -19.66
C ASP A 152 13.51 11.69 -20.74
N GLY A 153 12.39 11.13 -21.19
CA GLY A 153 12.35 10.05 -22.18
C GLY A 153 12.51 8.62 -21.61
N ASP A 154 12.75 8.46 -20.31
CA ASP A 154 12.90 7.15 -19.69
C ASP A 154 11.62 6.28 -19.79
N THR A 155 11.84 4.99 -19.90
CA THR A 155 10.82 3.97 -19.68
C THR A 155 11.05 3.34 -18.31
N VAL A 156 10.08 3.50 -17.42
CA VAL A 156 10.09 2.99 -16.05
C VAL A 156 9.39 1.63 -16.01
N LEU A 157 10.06 0.60 -15.50
CA LEU A 157 9.42 -0.66 -15.16
C LEU A 157 8.92 -0.60 -13.72
N THR A 158 7.70 -1.07 -13.49
CA THR A 158 7.12 -1.19 -12.15
C THR A 158 6.48 -2.56 -11.95
N HIS A 159 6.45 -3.02 -10.71
CA HIS A 159 5.91 -4.32 -10.31
C HIS A 159 4.84 -4.15 -9.23
N CYS A 160 3.75 -4.91 -9.29
CA CYS A 160 2.58 -4.77 -8.45
C CYS A 160 1.80 -3.47 -8.71
N ASN A 161 1.14 -2.95 -7.69
CA ASN A 161 0.51 -1.64 -7.73
C ASN A 161 0.82 -0.88 -6.45
N ALA A 162 1.70 0.10 -6.55
CA ALA A 162 2.01 1.08 -5.53
C ALA A 162 1.58 2.48 -5.99
N GLY A 163 0.35 2.55 -6.51
CA GLY A 163 -0.31 3.75 -6.99
C GLY A 163 -1.31 4.34 -6.01
N ALA A 164 -2.19 5.20 -6.50
CA ALA A 164 -3.24 5.84 -5.74
C ALA A 164 -4.13 4.81 -5.03
N LEU A 165 -4.47 3.70 -5.69
CA LEU A 165 -5.27 2.60 -5.12
C LEU A 165 -4.60 1.90 -3.93
N ALA A 166 -3.28 2.03 -3.76
CA ALA A 166 -2.53 1.45 -2.65
C ALA A 166 -2.34 2.41 -1.47
N THR A 167 -2.71 3.67 -1.63
CA THR A 167 -2.57 4.78 -0.68
C THR A 167 -3.92 5.47 -0.49
N ALA A 168 -3.97 6.64 0.10
CA ALA A 168 -5.20 7.46 0.10
C ALA A 168 -5.37 8.30 -1.17
N GLY A 169 -4.35 8.31 -2.04
CA GLY A 169 -4.31 9.03 -3.31
C GLY A 169 -2.87 9.26 -3.77
N TYR A 170 -2.66 9.57 -5.06
CA TYR A 170 -1.37 9.85 -5.70
C TYR A 170 -0.44 8.64 -5.85
N GLY A 171 -0.25 7.80 -4.80
CA GLY A 171 0.62 6.64 -4.84
C GLY A 171 2.10 6.93 -4.53
N THR A 172 2.85 5.86 -4.25
CA THR A 172 4.29 5.93 -3.99
C THR A 172 5.11 5.70 -5.27
N ALA A 173 5.24 4.47 -5.77
CA ALA A 173 5.97 4.20 -7.01
C ALA A 173 5.34 4.87 -8.23
N LEU A 174 4.00 4.80 -8.38
CA LEU A 174 3.32 5.53 -9.44
C LEU A 174 3.28 7.04 -9.16
N GLY A 175 3.39 7.45 -7.90
CA GLY A 175 3.60 8.84 -7.50
C GLY A 175 4.92 9.41 -8.02
N VAL A 176 6.00 8.62 -8.02
CA VAL A 176 7.29 9.02 -8.61
C VAL A 176 7.15 9.26 -10.12
N ILE A 177 6.37 8.42 -10.81
CA ILE A 177 6.08 8.60 -12.23
C ILE A 177 5.26 9.88 -12.46
N ARG A 178 4.19 10.11 -11.65
CA ARG A 178 3.38 11.34 -11.69
C ARG A 178 4.23 12.58 -11.44
N GLY A 179 5.09 12.54 -10.41
CA GLY A 179 6.00 13.65 -10.11
C GLY A 179 7.00 13.94 -11.22
N ALA A 180 7.48 12.93 -11.94
CA ALA A 180 8.34 13.14 -13.12
C ALA A 180 7.58 13.83 -14.26
N LEU A 181 6.33 13.45 -14.51
CA LEU A 181 5.47 14.09 -15.49
C LEU A 181 5.11 15.54 -15.11
N GLU A 182 4.77 15.79 -13.83
CA GLU A 182 4.53 17.12 -13.28
C GLU A 182 5.77 18.03 -13.39
N ALA A 183 6.98 17.43 -13.33
CA ALA A 183 8.24 18.13 -13.60
C ALA A 183 8.52 18.34 -15.10
N GLY A 184 7.58 18.04 -15.99
CA GLY A 184 7.66 18.26 -17.43
C GLY A 184 8.41 17.17 -18.21
N LYS A 185 8.73 16.04 -17.59
CA LYS A 185 9.43 14.93 -18.24
C LYS A 185 8.46 14.04 -19.02
N LYS A 186 8.92 13.46 -20.10
CA LYS A 186 8.20 12.44 -20.87
C LYS A 186 8.59 11.08 -20.33
N VAL A 187 7.64 10.33 -19.81
CA VAL A 187 7.87 9.02 -19.21
C VAL A 187 6.94 7.99 -19.82
N ARG A 188 7.46 6.81 -20.10
CA ARG A 188 6.68 5.62 -20.48
C ARG A 188 6.76 4.61 -19.35
N VAL A 189 5.78 3.72 -19.26
CA VAL A 189 5.73 2.74 -18.19
C VAL A 189 5.58 1.34 -18.77
N ILE A 190 6.32 0.39 -18.22
CA ILE A 190 6.09 -1.04 -18.37
C ILE A 190 5.64 -1.55 -17.01
N ALA A 191 4.43 -2.09 -16.93
CA ALA A 191 3.88 -2.70 -15.75
C ALA A 191 3.99 -4.23 -15.89
N ASP A 192 4.70 -4.89 -14.98
CA ASP A 192 4.61 -6.33 -14.85
C ASP A 192 3.18 -6.73 -14.47
N GLU A 193 2.65 -7.80 -15.07
CA GLU A 193 1.29 -8.26 -14.76
C GLU A 193 1.11 -8.61 -13.27
N THR A 194 2.15 -9.06 -12.62
CA THR A 194 2.24 -9.40 -11.19
C THR A 194 1.34 -10.56 -10.79
N ARG A 195 1.75 -11.80 -11.16
CA ARG A 195 1.11 -13.00 -10.65
C ARG A 195 1.26 -13.08 -9.11
N PRO A 196 0.34 -13.77 -8.36
CA PRO A 196 -0.87 -14.43 -8.86
C PRO A 196 -2.09 -13.50 -8.98
N PHE A 197 -2.16 -12.37 -8.23
CA PHE A 197 -3.35 -11.52 -8.12
C PHE A 197 -3.48 -10.49 -9.26
N LEU A 198 -2.48 -10.37 -10.12
CA LEU A 198 -2.46 -9.53 -11.32
C LEU A 198 -2.64 -8.03 -11.03
N GLN A 199 -2.05 -7.52 -9.94
CA GLN A 199 -2.17 -6.11 -9.56
C GLN A 199 -1.59 -5.16 -10.63
N GLY A 200 -0.51 -5.56 -11.29
CA GLY A 200 0.07 -4.76 -12.37
C GLY A 200 -0.84 -4.67 -13.57
N ALA A 201 -1.33 -5.81 -14.05
CA ALA A 201 -2.24 -5.84 -15.20
C ALA A 201 -3.59 -5.18 -14.92
N ARG A 202 -4.16 -5.43 -13.73
CA ARG A 202 -5.53 -5.00 -13.40
C ARG A 202 -5.61 -3.58 -12.84
N LEU A 203 -4.67 -3.21 -11.98
CA LEU A 203 -4.75 -1.98 -11.20
C LEU A 203 -3.76 -0.93 -11.69
N THR A 204 -2.48 -1.27 -11.86
CA THR A 204 -1.47 -0.31 -12.33
C THR A 204 -1.75 0.16 -13.75
N ALA A 205 -2.06 -0.76 -14.66
CA ALA A 205 -2.40 -0.39 -16.03
C ALA A 205 -3.66 0.49 -16.09
N TRP A 206 -4.68 0.13 -15.27
CA TRP A 206 -5.91 0.92 -15.20
C TRP A 206 -5.66 2.33 -14.65
N GLU A 207 -4.92 2.49 -13.52
CA GLU A 207 -4.61 3.81 -12.97
C GLU A 207 -3.87 4.69 -13.97
N LEU A 208 -2.80 4.16 -14.58
CA LEU A 208 -1.98 4.93 -15.51
C LEU A 208 -2.74 5.29 -16.79
N GLN A 209 -3.62 4.40 -17.26
CA GLN A 209 -4.51 4.68 -18.38
C GLN A 209 -5.50 5.82 -18.06
N GLN A 210 -6.08 5.83 -16.85
CA GLN A 210 -6.97 6.92 -16.41
C GLN A 210 -6.25 8.27 -16.34
N ASP A 211 -4.96 8.25 -16.01
CA ASP A 211 -4.11 9.45 -15.97
C ASP A 211 -3.58 9.86 -17.36
N GLY A 212 -3.89 9.09 -18.43
CA GLY A 212 -3.38 9.35 -19.78
C GLY A 212 -1.89 9.06 -19.96
N ILE A 213 -1.29 8.24 -19.07
CA ILE A 213 0.13 7.86 -19.09
C ILE A 213 0.33 6.69 -20.05
N ASP A 214 1.36 6.76 -20.93
CA ASP A 214 1.72 5.65 -21.84
C ASP A 214 2.20 4.44 -21.02
N VAL A 215 1.36 3.41 -20.95
CA VAL A 215 1.62 2.18 -20.21
C VAL A 215 1.48 0.96 -21.10
N ARG A 216 2.40 0.02 -20.92
CA ARG A 216 2.35 -1.34 -21.50
C ARG A 216 2.43 -2.38 -20.39
N VAL A 217 1.65 -3.44 -20.52
CA VAL A 217 1.71 -4.58 -19.61
C VAL A 217 2.61 -5.64 -20.20
N ALA A 218 3.45 -6.25 -19.36
CA ALA A 218 4.28 -7.39 -19.70
C ALA A 218 4.02 -8.55 -18.74
N CYS A 219 4.21 -9.79 -19.21
CA CYS A 219 4.26 -10.94 -18.30
C CYS A 219 5.50 -10.85 -17.41
N ASP A 220 5.38 -11.27 -16.14
CA ASP A 220 6.47 -11.17 -15.14
C ASP A 220 7.79 -11.77 -15.61
N ASN A 221 7.73 -12.84 -16.39
CA ASN A 221 8.92 -13.53 -16.93
C ASN A 221 9.56 -12.82 -18.14
N ALA A 222 9.00 -11.71 -18.64
CA ALA A 222 9.54 -10.95 -19.76
C ALA A 222 10.63 -9.94 -19.35
N CYS A 223 10.78 -9.63 -18.07
CA CYS A 223 11.66 -8.58 -17.55
C CYS A 223 13.10 -8.69 -18.07
N ALA A 224 13.69 -9.90 -18.06
CA ALA A 224 15.06 -10.13 -18.56
C ALA A 224 15.24 -9.70 -20.02
N LEU A 225 14.30 -10.08 -20.89
CA LEU A 225 14.33 -9.72 -22.31
C LEU A 225 14.12 -8.22 -22.53
N LEU A 226 13.21 -7.60 -21.79
CA LEU A 226 12.95 -6.16 -21.88
C LEU A 226 14.19 -5.35 -21.49
N MET A 227 14.86 -5.73 -20.39
CA MET A 227 16.11 -5.10 -19.94
C MET A 227 17.27 -5.34 -20.92
N GLN A 228 17.44 -6.59 -21.40
CA GLN A 228 18.45 -6.93 -22.40
C GLN A 228 18.31 -6.13 -23.70
N LYS A 229 17.06 -5.82 -24.10
CA LYS A 229 16.78 -5.00 -25.30
C LYS A 229 16.93 -3.49 -25.04
N GLY A 230 17.31 -3.06 -23.83
CA GLY A 230 17.44 -1.65 -23.48
C GLY A 230 16.08 -0.89 -23.43
N LEU A 231 14.98 -1.62 -23.26
CA LEU A 231 13.62 -1.02 -23.20
C LEU A 231 13.27 -0.49 -21.82
N VAL A 232 14.11 -0.70 -20.79
CA VAL A 232 13.92 -0.26 -19.41
C VAL A 232 15.12 0.58 -19.00
N GLN A 233 14.90 1.82 -18.56
CA GLN A 233 15.96 2.72 -18.10
C GLN A 233 16.04 2.78 -16.57
N CYS A 234 14.94 2.56 -15.86
CA CYS A 234 14.94 2.42 -14.40
C CYS A 234 13.76 1.56 -13.94
N VAL A 235 13.87 1.06 -12.71
CA VAL A 235 12.81 0.34 -12.02
C VAL A 235 12.39 1.13 -10.80
N VAL A 236 11.06 1.31 -10.60
CA VAL A 236 10.50 1.93 -9.41
C VAL A 236 9.37 1.04 -8.89
N VAL A 237 9.50 0.57 -7.65
CA VAL A 237 8.52 -0.28 -6.97
C VAL A 237 8.14 0.29 -5.62
N GLY A 238 7.03 -0.16 -5.04
CA GLY A 238 6.67 0.13 -3.65
C GLY A 238 7.37 -0.80 -2.67
N ALA A 239 6.94 -0.73 -1.40
CA ALA A 239 7.28 -1.70 -0.38
C ALA A 239 6.09 -1.96 0.55
N ASP A 240 5.98 -3.19 1.04
CA ASP A 240 5.06 -3.57 2.12
C ASP A 240 5.72 -3.41 3.49
N ARG A 241 7.06 -3.57 3.56
CA ARG A 241 7.88 -3.32 4.76
C ARG A 241 9.35 -3.09 4.36
N ILE A 242 10.02 -2.19 5.06
CA ILE A 242 11.46 -1.96 4.93
C ILE A 242 12.10 -2.18 6.29
N ALA A 243 13.14 -3.01 6.35
CA ALA A 243 13.91 -3.28 7.56
C ALA A 243 14.92 -2.16 7.86
N ALA A 244 15.48 -2.15 9.08
CA ALA A 244 16.42 -1.15 9.54
C ALA A 244 17.71 -1.06 8.68
N ASN A 245 18.12 -2.17 8.05
CA ASN A 245 19.29 -2.22 7.17
C ASN A 245 18.98 -1.82 5.71
N GLY A 246 17.71 -1.54 5.38
CA GLY A 246 17.26 -1.18 4.04
C GLY A 246 16.77 -2.33 3.16
N ASP A 247 16.77 -3.57 3.65
CA ASP A 247 16.13 -4.69 2.94
C ASP A 247 14.63 -4.42 2.83
N ALA A 248 14.06 -4.62 1.65
CA ALA A 248 12.68 -4.26 1.36
C ALA A 248 11.83 -5.48 0.97
N ALA A 249 10.80 -5.76 1.74
CA ALA A 249 9.76 -6.71 1.36
C ALA A 249 8.73 -6.03 0.46
N ASN A 250 8.42 -6.66 -0.66
CA ASN A 250 7.39 -6.23 -1.58
C ASN A 250 6.74 -7.45 -2.25
N LYS A 251 5.76 -7.20 -3.10
CA LYS A 251 5.04 -8.26 -3.82
C LYS A 251 6.00 -9.25 -4.47
N ILE A 252 5.68 -10.55 -4.31
CA ILE A 252 6.44 -11.67 -4.90
C ILE A 252 6.82 -11.37 -6.36
N GLY A 253 8.08 -11.62 -6.72
CA GLY A 253 8.67 -11.29 -8.03
C GLY A 253 9.59 -10.06 -7.99
N THR A 254 9.43 -9.17 -7.01
CA THR A 254 10.22 -7.93 -6.89
C THR A 254 11.72 -8.22 -6.78
N PHE A 255 12.12 -9.21 -5.99
CA PHE A 255 13.54 -9.59 -5.86
C PHE A 255 14.12 -10.08 -7.18
N GLY A 256 13.35 -10.86 -7.95
CA GLY A 256 13.77 -11.28 -9.29
C GLY A 256 14.02 -10.09 -10.22
N VAL A 257 13.13 -9.10 -10.23
CA VAL A 257 13.29 -7.85 -11.00
C VAL A 257 14.53 -7.08 -10.55
N ALA A 258 14.77 -6.97 -9.23
CA ALA A 258 15.95 -6.28 -8.68
C ALA A 258 17.27 -6.94 -9.08
N LEU A 259 17.33 -8.29 -9.06
CA LEU A 259 18.50 -9.04 -9.53
C LEU A 259 18.78 -8.81 -11.02
N LEU A 260 17.72 -8.80 -11.84
CA LEU A 260 17.84 -8.51 -13.27
C LEU A 260 18.29 -7.06 -13.50
N ALA A 261 17.71 -6.10 -12.80
CA ALA A 261 18.12 -4.69 -12.88
C ALA A 261 19.60 -4.53 -12.53
N ARG A 262 20.06 -5.15 -11.44
CA ARG A 262 21.48 -5.17 -11.05
C ARG A 262 22.37 -5.80 -12.12
N HIS A 263 21.97 -6.93 -12.71
CA HIS A 263 22.72 -7.61 -13.77
C HIS A 263 22.91 -6.74 -15.01
N PHE A 264 21.87 -5.98 -15.39
CA PHE A 264 21.90 -5.10 -16.57
C PHE A 264 22.36 -3.67 -16.25
N GLY A 265 22.76 -3.37 -15.01
CA GLY A 265 23.20 -2.02 -14.57
C GLY A 265 22.08 -0.97 -14.58
N ILE A 266 20.83 -1.39 -14.44
CA ILE A 266 19.64 -0.53 -14.41
C ILE A 266 19.37 -0.12 -12.98
N PRO A 267 19.19 1.18 -12.66
CA PRO A 267 18.88 1.63 -11.32
C PRO A 267 17.51 1.10 -10.83
N PHE A 268 17.50 0.59 -9.59
CA PHE A 268 16.34 0.04 -8.92
C PHE A 268 15.99 0.86 -7.68
N TYR A 269 14.80 1.47 -7.66
CA TYR A 269 14.32 2.32 -6.58
C TYR A 269 13.12 1.71 -5.86
N VAL A 270 13.10 1.89 -4.54
CA VAL A 270 11.95 1.56 -3.68
C VAL A 270 11.33 2.86 -3.21
N ALA A 271 10.06 3.10 -3.49
CA ALA A 271 9.31 4.30 -3.10
C ALA A 271 8.28 3.96 -2.02
N ALA A 272 8.49 4.45 -0.82
CA ALA A 272 7.63 4.16 0.34
C ALA A 272 7.72 5.28 1.39
N PRO A 273 6.62 5.55 2.14
CA PRO A 273 6.67 6.48 3.26
C PRO A 273 7.49 5.93 4.42
N LEU A 274 8.00 6.80 5.27
CA LEU A 274 8.74 6.40 6.48
C LEU A 274 7.93 5.47 7.39
N SER A 275 6.60 5.57 7.38
CA SER A 275 5.71 4.67 8.13
C SER A 275 5.77 3.19 7.68
N THR A 276 6.33 2.92 6.50
CA THR A 276 6.57 1.56 5.99
C THR A 276 7.90 0.98 6.49
N ILE A 277 8.79 1.84 7.03
CA ILE A 277 10.05 1.39 7.62
C ILE A 277 9.80 0.90 9.05
N ASP A 278 10.16 -0.34 9.33
CA ASP A 278 10.11 -0.92 10.68
C ASP A 278 11.53 -0.98 11.29
N PRO A 279 11.91 0.01 12.11
CA PRO A 279 13.25 0.05 12.71
C PRO A 279 13.51 -1.06 13.75
N ARG A 280 12.46 -1.79 14.16
CA ARG A 280 12.58 -2.93 15.09
C ARG A 280 12.93 -4.22 14.36
N THR A 281 12.73 -4.29 13.05
CA THR A 281 13.12 -5.40 12.20
C THR A 281 14.54 -5.14 11.69
N PRO A 282 15.56 -5.90 12.13
CA PRO A 282 16.95 -5.56 11.85
C PRO A 282 17.33 -5.74 10.37
N ASP A 283 16.82 -6.78 9.73
CA ASP A 283 17.10 -7.15 8.33
C ASP A 283 15.96 -7.94 7.70
N GLY A 284 16.11 -8.29 6.43
CA GLY A 284 15.10 -8.99 5.64
C GLY A 284 14.79 -10.42 6.12
N ALA A 285 15.74 -11.10 6.77
CA ALA A 285 15.52 -12.45 7.28
C ALA A 285 14.51 -12.48 8.45
N HIS A 286 14.31 -11.33 9.09
CA HIS A 286 13.35 -11.17 10.18
C HIS A 286 11.98 -10.65 9.72
N ILE A 287 11.78 -10.42 8.42
CA ILE A 287 10.47 -10.06 7.88
C ILE A 287 9.62 -11.32 7.68
N PRO A 288 8.46 -11.45 8.35
CA PRO A 288 7.58 -12.58 8.13
C PRO A 288 6.95 -12.53 6.74
N ILE A 289 7.06 -13.62 5.99
CA ILE A 289 6.46 -13.75 4.65
C ILE A 289 5.12 -14.48 4.77
N GLU A 290 4.06 -13.81 4.37
CA GLU A 290 2.70 -14.34 4.34
C GLU A 290 2.56 -15.38 3.22
N GLU A 291 2.01 -16.54 3.54
CA GLU A 291 1.55 -17.52 2.56
C GLU A 291 0.03 -17.41 2.42
N ARG A 292 -0.46 -17.34 1.19
CA ARG A 292 -1.84 -17.01 0.86
C ARG A 292 -2.60 -18.20 0.27
N PRO A 293 -3.96 -18.14 0.20
CA PRO A 293 -4.75 -19.25 -0.29
C PRO A 293 -4.34 -19.71 -1.71
N ASP A 294 -4.29 -21.02 -1.89
CA ASP A 294 -3.92 -21.69 -3.16
C ASP A 294 -4.74 -21.22 -4.36
N ARG A 295 -5.98 -20.80 -4.13
CA ARG A 295 -6.90 -20.37 -5.20
C ARG A 295 -6.30 -19.23 -6.04
N GLU A 296 -5.50 -18.35 -5.47
CA GLU A 296 -4.89 -17.24 -6.21
C GLU A 296 -3.91 -17.73 -7.27
N VAL A 297 -3.19 -18.82 -7.00
CA VAL A 297 -2.26 -19.45 -7.95
C VAL A 297 -2.99 -20.41 -8.89
N THR A 298 -3.93 -21.19 -8.35
CA THR A 298 -4.60 -22.27 -9.10
C THR A 298 -5.65 -21.77 -10.07
N HIS A 299 -6.08 -20.50 -9.96
CA HIS A 299 -7.10 -19.93 -10.83
C HIS A 299 -6.67 -18.60 -11.43
N VAL A 300 -7.27 -18.26 -12.57
CA VAL A 300 -7.30 -16.89 -13.12
C VAL A 300 -8.78 -16.53 -13.27
N GLY A 301 -9.25 -15.58 -12.48
CA GLY A 301 -10.69 -15.35 -12.31
C GLY A 301 -11.37 -16.60 -11.77
N GLU A 302 -12.41 -17.08 -12.45
CA GLU A 302 -13.11 -18.30 -12.10
C GLU A 302 -12.53 -19.55 -12.78
N THR A 303 -11.59 -19.38 -13.72
CA THR A 303 -11.02 -20.50 -14.47
C THR A 303 -9.86 -21.14 -13.72
N ARG A 304 -9.98 -22.43 -13.42
CA ARG A 304 -8.89 -23.23 -12.87
C ARG A 304 -7.85 -23.53 -13.96
N ILE A 305 -6.57 -23.26 -13.66
CA ILE A 305 -5.43 -23.46 -14.58
C ILE A 305 -4.43 -24.50 -14.08
N VAL A 306 -4.52 -24.90 -12.81
CA VAL A 306 -3.66 -25.96 -12.23
C VAL A 306 -4.52 -27.22 -12.03
N PRO A 307 -4.05 -28.43 -12.42
CA PRO A 307 -4.80 -29.65 -12.19
C PRO A 307 -5.20 -29.84 -10.73
N GLU A 308 -6.34 -30.50 -10.49
CA GLU A 308 -6.81 -30.78 -9.15
C GLU A 308 -5.81 -31.70 -8.42
N GLY A 309 -5.59 -31.43 -7.12
CA GLY A 309 -4.66 -32.20 -6.30
C GLY A 309 -3.17 -31.84 -6.46
N VAL A 310 -2.80 -30.95 -7.39
CA VAL A 310 -1.43 -30.43 -7.48
C VAL A 310 -1.21 -29.34 -6.43
N PRO A 311 -0.27 -29.52 -5.48
CA PRO A 311 0.04 -28.50 -4.48
C PRO A 311 0.74 -27.29 -5.13
N VAL A 312 0.54 -26.11 -4.55
CA VAL A 312 1.15 -24.86 -5.03
C VAL A 312 1.83 -24.12 -3.87
N PHE A 313 2.81 -23.29 -4.19
CA PHE A 313 3.35 -22.29 -3.29
C PHE A 313 2.74 -20.93 -3.63
N ASN A 314 2.23 -20.21 -2.63
CA ASN A 314 1.67 -18.88 -2.80
C ASN A 314 2.23 -17.90 -1.78
N PHE A 315 3.54 -17.60 -1.88
CA PHE A 315 4.15 -16.54 -1.09
C PHE A 315 3.66 -15.17 -1.58
N ALA A 316 3.20 -14.34 -0.64
CA ALA A 316 2.68 -13.02 -0.98
C ALA A 316 3.80 -12.03 -1.36
N PHE A 317 4.96 -12.16 -0.72
CA PHE A 317 6.06 -11.22 -0.78
C PHE A 317 7.39 -11.97 -0.96
N ASP A 318 8.39 -11.24 -1.49
CA ASP A 318 9.79 -11.58 -1.37
C ASP A 318 10.58 -10.41 -0.78
N VAL A 319 11.83 -10.65 -0.40
CA VAL A 319 12.69 -9.63 0.19
C VAL A 319 13.81 -9.30 -0.78
N THR A 320 13.88 -8.03 -1.16
CA THR A 320 15.00 -7.49 -1.95
C THR A 320 16.09 -7.02 -1.00
N PRO A 321 17.30 -7.60 -1.07
CA PRO A 321 18.44 -7.13 -0.28
C PRO A 321 18.81 -5.69 -0.61
N ALA A 322 19.24 -4.95 0.40
CA ALA A 322 19.61 -3.54 0.30
C ALA A 322 20.70 -3.27 -0.74
N ASP A 323 21.59 -4.23 -1.00
CA ASP A 323 22.67 -4.11 -2.01
C ASP A 323 22.16 -4.20 -3.47
N CYS A 324 20.90 -4.59 -3.67
CA CYS A 324 20.22 -4.54 -4.96
C CYS A 324 19.44 -3.22 -5.17
N ILE A 325 19.33 -2.38 -4.14
CA ILE A 325 18.54 -1.14 -4.16
C ILE A 325 19.46 0.05 -4.40
N THR A 326 19.16 0.84 -5.45
CA THR A 326 19.90 2.06 -5.79
C THR A 326 19.54 3.22 -4.86
N GLY A 327 18.29 3.29 -4.41
CA GLY A 327 17.82 4.31 -3.48
C GLY A 327 16.42 4.00 -2.96
N ILE A 328 16.15 4.44 -1.73
CA ILE A 328 14.83 4.41 -1.10
C ILE A 328 14.27 5.84 -1.14
N ILE A 329 13.18 6.04 -1.87
CA ILE A 329 12.54 7.34 -2.05
C ILE A 329 11.46 7.50 -0.99
N THR A 330 11.60 8.51 -0.14
CA THR A 330 10.67 8.82 0.95
C THR A 330 10.19 10.26 0.85
N GLU A 331 9.23 10.65 1.68
CA GLU A 331 8.79 12.04 1.84
C GLU A 331 9.88 12.98 2.39
N LYS A 332 10.97 12.42 2.93
CA LYS A 332 12.12 13.19 3.42
C LYS A 332 13.27 13.27 2.42
N GLY A 333 13.14 12.62 1.27
CA GLY A 333 14.16 12.59 0.23
C GLY A 333 14.53 11.19 -0.23
N VAL A 334 15.57 11.12 -1.06
CA VAL A 334 16.10 9.85 -1.59
C VAL A 334 17.24 9.38 -0.70
N LEU A 335 16.98 8.33 0.08
CA LEU A 335 17.97 7.69 0.92
C LEU A 335 18.92 6.84 0.05
N ARG A 336 20.22 6.90 0.36
CA ARG A 336 21.28 6.14 -0.32
C ARG A 336 22.04 5.27 0.66
N ALA A 337 22.68 4.23 0.17
CA ALA A 337 23.55 3.38 0.98
C ALA A 337 24.72 4.21 1.59
N PRO A 338 25.14 3.91 2.82
CA PRO A 338 24.66 2.83 3.70
C PRO A 338 23.28 3.15 4.31
N TYR A 339 22.31 2.27 4.13
CA TYR A 339 20.89 2.55 4.46
C TYR A 339 20.63 2.65 5.96
N GLY A 340 21.27 1.84 6.81
CA GLY A 340 21.03 1.89 8.25
C GLY A 340 21.16 3.29 8.84
N PRO A 341 22.32 3.99 8.67
CA PRO A 341 22.48 5.38 9.10
C PRO A 341 21.51 6.34 8.42
N ALA A 342 21.25 6.18 7.10
CA ALA A 342 20.36 7.07 6.35
C ALA A 342 18.89 6.95 6.85
N ILE A 343 18.42 5.75 7.09
CA ILE A 343 17.09 5.48 7.67
C ILE A 343 17.00 6.06 9.08
N ALA A 344 18.01 5.80 9.94
CA ALA A 344 18.00 6.30 11.31
C ALA A 344 17.98 7.83 11.37
N ALA A 345 18.61 8.50 10.41
CA ALA A 345 18.58 9.96 10.31
C ALA A 345 17.21 10.46 9.84
N ALA A 346 16.63 9.83 8.81
CA ALA A 346 15.32 10.20 8.26
C ALA A 346 14.17 10.04 9.28
N LEU A 347 14.22 9.00 10.13
CA LEU A 347 13.22 8.76 11.18
C LEU A 347 13.27 9.76 12.34
N LYS A 348 14.36 10.55 12.46
CA LYS A 348 14.52 11.58 13.49
C LYS A 348 14.20 13.00 13.00
N ALA A 349 14.13 13.20 11.68
CA ALA A 349 13.85 14.47 11.02
C ALA A 349 12.34 14.73 10.85
#